data_11f30bf7a9de8cba0c381fb3f78e348e
#
_entry.id   11f30bf7a9de8cba0c381fb3f78e348e
#
_cell.length_a   1.000
_cell.length_b   1.000
_cell.length_c   1.000
_cell.angle_alpha   90.00
_cell.angle_beta   90.00
_cell.angle_gamma   90.00
#
_symmetry.space_group_name_H-M   'P 1'
#
loop_
_entity.id
_entity.type
_entity.pdbx_description
1 polymer ?
#
loop_
_entity_poly.entity_id
_entity_poly.type
_entity_poly.pdbx_seq_one_letter_code
_entity_poly.pdbx_strand_id
1 'polypeptide(L)'
;GEREINEAKLIIIGEPESGKTTLMNYLQGKPFTVPSTTQGFTIEQWTIKENNTDYRINIWDFGGQDIQSTVHQFFLTQDTLYLMVLNARKDELPDKYIEQIKSYAPDSPIIIVVNRIEENPSYEMGVKRLQETHKDKDGNSLIKGVFKVSLLKGHKDLNPSYFSILEEMKQAIQKTLLEMPHIHRS
;
A
#
# COMPACT_ATOMS: atom_id res chain seq x y z
N GLY A 1 1.62 -11.70 32.36
CA GLY A 1 0.44 -11.59 31.53
C GLY A 1 0.74 -11.75 30.06
N GLU A 2 -0.22 -12.28 29.34
CA GLU A 2 -0.12 -12.43 27.91
C GLU A 2 -0.05 -11.03 27.27
N ARG A 3 0.98 -10.80 26.47
CA ARG A 3 1.05 -9.59 25.66
C ARG A 3 0.15 -9.76 24.45
N GLU A 4 -0.79 -8.85 24.31
CA GLU A 4 -1.55 -8.76 23.07
C GLU A 4 -0.60 -8.42 21.93
N ILE A 5 -0.56 -9.28 20.92
CA ILE A 5 0.22 -9.03 19.72
C ILE A 5 -0.69 -8.35 18.72
N ASN A 6 -0.51 -7.04 18.56
CA ASN A 6 -1.25 -6.25 17.58
C ASN A 6 -0.49 -6.29 16.24
N GLU A 7 -0.91 -7.18 15.37
CA GLU A 7 -0.26 -7.40 14.08
C GLU A 7 -1.24 -7.19 12.92
N ALA A 8 -0.72 -6.68 11.81
CA ALA A 8 -1.44 -6.57 10.55
C ALA A 8 -0.50 -6.87 9.39
N LYS A 9 -1.10 -7.13 8.23
CA LYS A 9 -0.35 -7.38 7.00
C LYS A 9 -0.57 -6.26 6.01
N LEU A 10 0.51 -5.85 5.37
CA LEU A 10 0.49 -4.90 4.27
C LEU A 10 1.15 -5.57 3.06
N ILE A 11 0.39 -5.77 2.00
CA ILE A 11 0.91 -6.34 0.76
C ILE A 11 1.07 -5.21 -0.25
N ILE A 12 2.29 -5.01 -0.74
CA ILE A 12 2.57 -4.01 -1.77
C ILE A 12 2.59 -4.70 -3.12
N ILE A 13 1.75 -4.22 -4.03
CA ILE A 13 1.65 -4.76 -5.40
C ILE A 13 1.94 -3.66 -6.41
N GLY A 14 2.45 -4.05 -7.55
CA GLY A 14 2.78 -3.15 -8.66
C GLY A 14 3.83 -3.75 -9.57
N GLU A 15 3.98 -3.17 -10.75
CA GLU A 15 5.00 -3.60 -11.70
C GLU A 15 6.42 -3.35 -11.16
N PRO A 16 7.43 -4.08 -11.68
CA PRO A 16 8.82 -3.75 -11.38
C PRO A 16 9.09 -2.28 -11.70
N GLU A 17 9.95 -1.64 -10.92
CA GLU A 17 10.33 -0.23 -11.09
C GLU A 17 9.21 0.79 -10.80
N SER A 18 8.06 0.37 -10.27
CA SER A 18 7.00 1.30 -9.86
C SER A 18 7.38 2.12 -8.63
N GLY A 19 8.35 1.66 -7.84
CA GLY A 19 8.79 2.31 -6.61
C GLY A 19 8.36 1.61 -5.34
N LYS A 20 7.97 0.33 -5.40
CA LYS A 20 7.49 -0.43 -4.23
C LYS A 20 8.49 -0.47 -3.09
N THR A 21 9.75 -0.82 -3.38
CA THR A 21 10.80 -0.90 -2.35
C THR A 21 11.11 0.47 -1.76
N THR A 22 11.15 1.51 -2.58
CA THR A 22 11.36 2.88 -2.12
C THR A 22 10.22 3.34 -1.22
N LEU A 23 8.98 3.00 -1.58
CA LEU A 23 7.81 3.30 -0.76
C LEU A 23 7.87 2.57 0.59
N MET A 24 8.22 1.30 0.58
CA MET A 24 8.40 0.51 1.79
C MET A 24 9.44 1.13 2.73
N ASN A 25 10.55 1.60 2.17
CA ASN A 25 11.58 2.29 2.94
C ASN A 25 11.06 3.61 3.53
N TYR A 26 10.28 4.36 2.76
CA TYR A 26 9.68 5.60 3.25
C TYR A 26 8.76 5.35 4.45
N LEU A 27 7.90 4.33 4.37
CA LEU A 27 6.99 3.98 5.46
C LEU A 27 7.74 3.65 6.76
N GLN A 28 8.90 3.02 6.64
CA GLN A 28 9.72 2.63 7.79
C GLN A 28 10.67 3.72 8.27
N GLY A 29 10.62 4.91 7.67
CA GLY A 29 11.52 6.00 8.03
C GLY A 29 12.96 5.81 7.59
N LYS A 30 13.20 4.94 6.61
CA LYS A 30 14.54 4.70 6.07
C LYS A 30 14.89 5.73 4.99
N PRO A 31 16.19 6.00 4.77
CA PRO A 31 16.62 6.92 3.72
C PRO A 31 16.20 6.47 2.32
N PHE A 32 16.11 7.45 1.41
CA PHE A 32 15.85 7.14 0.00
C PHE A 32 16.99 6.34 -0.59
N THR A 33 16.68 5.20 -1.19
CA THR A 33 17.63 4.38 -1.93
C THR A 33 16.99 3.90 -3.23
N VAL A 34 17.79 3.81 -4.30
CA VAL A 34 17.35 3.18 -5.54
C VAL A 34 17.69 1.70 -5.42
N PRO A 35 16.72 0.81 -5.30
CA PRO A 35 16.99 -0.60 -5.14
C PRO A 35 17.52 -1.19 -6.44
N SER A 36 18.48 -2.11 -6.31
CA SER A 36 18.82 -3.03 -7.39
C SER A 36 17.60 -3.95 -7.63
N THR A 37 17.47 -4.46 -8.84
CA THR A 37 16.38 -5.33 -9.25
C THR A 37 16.17 -6.45 -8.23
N THR A 38 15.04 -6.46 -7.53
CA THR A 38 14.73 -7.48 -6.54
C THR A 38 14.11 -8.67 -7.24
N GLN A 39 14.73 -9.83 -7.14
CA GLN A 39 14.12 -11.09 -7.57
C GLN A 39 13.50 -11.76 -6.35
N GLY A 40 12.26 -12.20 -6.46
CA GLY A 40 11.54 -12.83 -5.38
C GLY A 40 10.74 -11.86 -4.54
N PHE A 41 10.41 -12.27 -3.32
CA PHE A 41 9.66 -11.42 -2.40
C PHE A 41 10.50 -11.06 -1.18
N THR A 42 10.19 -9.91 -0.59
CA THR A 42 10.83 -9.43 0.64
C THR A 42 9.76 -9.24 1.70
N ILE A 43 10.07 -9.63 2.94
CA ILE A 43 9.22 -9.37 4.09
C ILE A 43 9.98 -8.45 5.02
N GLU A 44 9.38 -7.31 5.37
CA GLU A 44 9.94 -6.40 6.36
C GLU A 44 8.93 -6.09 7.44
N GLN A 45 9.41 -5.72 8.61
CA GLN A 45 8.59 -5.43 9.75
C GLN A 45 8.64 -3.96 10.09
N TRP A 46 7.46 -3.33 10.11
CA TRP A 46 7.29 -1.93 10.44
C TRP A 46 6.51 -1.83 11.73
N THR A 47 7.02 -1.07 12.71
CA THR A 47 6.33 -0.84 13.97
C THR A 47 5.69 0.53 13.99
N ILE A 48 4.38 0.57 14.21
CA ILE A 48 3.64 1.81 14.41
C ILE A 48 3.39 1.96 15.90
N LYS A 49 3.81 3.09 16.46
CA LYS A 49 3.60 3.41 17.87
C LYS A 49 2.48 4.42 18.00
N GLU A 50 1.42 4.06 18.72
CA GLU A 50 0.29 4.96 18.96
C GLU A 50 -0.33 4.66 20.32
N ASN A 51 -0.54 5.72 21.12
CA ASN A 51 -1.18 5.62 22.45
C ASN A 51 -0.53 4.56 23.36
N ASN A 52 0.79 4.53 23.43
CA ASN A 52 1.58 3.57 24.21
C ASN A 52 1.41 2.12 23.78
N THR A 53 0.89 1.90 22.58
CA THR A 53 0.73 0.56 22.02
C THR A 53 1.62 0.44 20.78
N ASP A 54 2.31 -0.69 20.66
CA ASP A 54 3.10 -1.02 19.48
C ASP A 54 2.30 -1.94 18.57
N TYR A 55 2.12 -1.50 17.32
CA TYR A 55 1.48 -2.29 16.29
C TYR A 55 2.53 -2.77 15.31
N ARG A 56 2.59 -4.07 15.10
CA ARG A 56 3.56 -4.70 14.22
C ARG A 56 2.93 -4.95 12.86
N ILE A 57 3.49 -4.30 11.84
CA ILE A 57 3.00 -4.43 10.47
C ILE A 57 4.02 -5.23 9.67
N ASN A 58 3.59 -6.37 9.15
CA ASN A 58 4.42 -7.19 8.26
C ASN A 58 4.15 -6.75 6.84
N ILE A 59 5.18 -6.20 6.19
CA ILE A 59 5.11 -5.70 4.83
C ILE A 59 5.67 -6.74 3.88
N TRP A 60 4.87 -7.11 2.87
CA TRP A 60 5.25 -8.07 1.84
C TRP A 60 5.38 -7.37 0.50
N ASP A 61 6.60 -7.39 -0.07
CA ASP A 61 6.89 -6.88 -1.41
C ASP A 61 7.25 -8.06 -2.31
N PHE A 62 6.43 -8.33 -3.31
CA PHE A 62 6.60 -9.50 -4.18
C PHE A 62 7.52 -9.27 -5.38
N GLY A 63 8.10 -8.06 -5.50
CA GLY A 63 9.17 -7.75 -6.48
C GLY A 63 8.75 -8.02 -7.91
N GLY A 64 8.47 -8.63 -8.66
CA GLY A 64 8.04 -8.87 -10.04
C GLY A 64 7.42 -10.24 -10.22
N GLN A 65 7.20 -10.96 -9.11
CA GLN A 65 6.56 -12.28 -9.19
C GLN A 65 5.05 -12.16 -9.33
N ASP A 66 4.45 -13.20 -9.91
CA ASP A 66 3.01 -13.32 -10.01
C ASP A 66 2.42 -13.45 -8.60
N ILE A 67 1.79 -12.36 -8.16
CA ILE A 67 1.14 -12.28 -6.86
C ILE A 67 0.08 -13.36 -6.71
N GLN A 68 -0.61 -13.68 -7.78
CA GLN A 68 -1.75 -14.59 -7.78
C GLN A 68 -1.37 -15.99 -7.31
N SER A 69 -0.27 -16.54 -7.81
CA SER A 69 0.17 -17.88 -7.40
C SER A 69 0.77 -17.91 -5.99
N THR A 70 1.42 -16.82 -5.59
CA THR A 70 2.08 -16.73 -4.29
C THR A 70 1.09 -16.40 -3.17
N VAL A 71 0.19 -15.45 -3.40
CA VAL A 71 -0.81 -15.04 -2.41
C VAL A 71 -1.78 -16.16 -2.10
N HIS A 72 -2.14 -16.98 -3.11
CA HIS A 72 -3.07 -18.10 -2.94
C HIS A 72 -2.56 -19.15 -1.94
N GLN A 73 -1.25 -19.25 -1.77
CA GLN A 73 -0.64 -20.21 -0.84
C GLN A 73 -0.50 -19.67 0.58
N PHE A 74 -0.35 -18.36 0.77
CA PHE A 74 0.06 -17.79 2.04
C PHE A 74 -0.93 -16.82 2.70
N PHE A 75 -1.93 -16.30 1.95
CA PHE A 75 -2.73 -15.17 2.43
C PHE A 75 -4.23 -15.37 2.30
N LEU A 76 -4.72 -16.47 2.85
CA LEU A 76 -6.17 -16.69 2.91
C LEU A 76 -6.85 -15.90 4.03
N THR A 77 -6.16 -14.97 4.66
CA THR A 77 -6.71 -14.16 5.76
C THR A 77 -7.22 -12.81 5.26
N GLN A 78 -8.40 -12.41 5.75
CA GLN A 78 -9.08 -11.18 5.37
C GLN A 78 -8.43 -9.90 5.95
N ASP A 79 -7.43 -10.05 6.81
CA ASP A 79 -6.87 -8.94 7.58
C ASP A 79 -5.62 -8.36 6.91
N THR A 80 -5.77 -7.99 5.64
CA THR A 80 -4.66 -7.48 4.84
C THR A 80 -5.06 -6.18 4.14
N LEU A 81 -4.20 -5.19 4.23
CA LEU A 81 -4.29 -3.99 3.40
C LEU A 81 -3.45 -4.19 2.14
N TYR A 82 -4.05 -3.96 0.99
CA TYR A 82 -3.33 -3.99 -0.29
C TYR A 82 -2.94 -2.57 -0.69
N LEU A 83 -1.65 -2.35 -0.85
CA LEU A 83 -1.09 -1.07 -1.29
C LEU A 83 -0.65 -1.23 -2.74
N MET A 84 -1.39 -0.62 -3.64
CA MET A 84 -1.15 -0.71 -5.08
C MET A 84 -0.30 0.47 -5.53
N VAL A 85 0.87 0.19 -6.12
CA VAL A 85 1.76 1.24 -6.60
C VAL A 85 1.75 1.24 -8.13
N LEU A 86 1.28 2.34 -8.69
CA LEU A 86 1.19 2.55 -10.13
C LEU A 86 2.23 3.58 -10.58
N ASN A 87 2.60 3.51 -11.86
CA ASN A 87 3.53 4.42 -12.48
C ASN A 87 2.76 5.43 -13.35
N ALA A 88 2.72 6.70 -12.93
CA ALA A 88 2.04 7.75 -13.68
C ALA A 88 2.64 7.96 -15.07
N ARG A 89 3.96 7.80 -15.21
CA ARG A 89 4.67 7.97 -16.47
C ARG A 89 4.14 7.02 -17.56
N LYS A 90 3.72 5.82 -17.16
CA LYS A 90 3.22 4.80 -18.09
C LYS A 90 1.70 4.80 -18.20
N ASP A 91 1.03 5.76 -17.62
CA ASP A 91 -0.45 5.82 -17.58
C ASP A 91 -1.09 4.52 -17.10
N GLU A 92 -0.46 3.83 -16.15
CA GLU A 92 -1.01 2.60 -15.59
C GLU A 92 -2.35 2.84 -14.91
N LEU A 93 -3.32 1.96 -15.18
CA LEU A 93 -4.65 2.00 -14.56
C LEU A 93 -4.79 0.90 -13.52
N PRO A 94 -5.58 1.14 -12.46
CA PRO A 94 -5.69 0.20 -11.35
C PRO A 94 -6.63 -0.98 -11.58
N ASP A 95 -7.50 -0.92 -12.60
CA ASP A 95 -8.63 -1.85 -12.74
C ASP A 95 -8.23 -3.32 -12.74
N LYS A 96 -7.20 -3.67 -13.48
CA LYS A 96 -6.68 -5.03 -13.56
C LYS A 96 -6.24 -5.56 -12.19
N TYR A 97 -5.52 -4.75 -11.41
CA TYR A 97 -5.05 -5.15 -10.09
C TYR A 97 -6.20 -5.25 -9.09
N ILE A 98 -7.16 -4.33 -9.17
CA ILE A 98 -8.34 -4.38 -8.30
C ILE A 98 -9.12 -5.68 -8.52
N GLU A 99 -9.35 -6.06 -9.78
CA GLU A 99 -10.04 -7.31 -10.10
C GLU A 99 -9.28 -8.54 -9.59
N GLN A 100 -7.96 -8.53 -9.69
CA GLN A 100 -7.13 -9.60 -9.13
C GLN A 100 -7.28 -9.71 -7.62
N ILE A 101 -7.18 -8.59 -6.92
CA ILE A 101 -7.32 -8.56 -5.45
C ILE A 101 -8.70 -9.07 -5.06
N LYS A 102 -9.75 -8.60 -5.72
CA LYS A 102 -11.13 -9.00 -5.41
C LYS A 102 -11.37 -10.49 -5.61
N SER A 103 -10.64 -11.11 -6.54
CA SER A 103 -10.81 -12.55 -6.82
C SER A 103 -10.37 -13.43 -5.65
N TYR A 104 -9.41 -13.00 -4.84
CA TYR A 104 -8.94 -13.79 -3.69
C TYR A 104 -9.16 -13.11 -2.33
N ALA A 105 -9.45 -11.82 -2.32
CA ALA A 105 -9.67 -11.07 -1.08
C ALA A 105 -10.80 -10.03 -1.29
N PRO A 106 -12.05 -10.47 -1.43
CA PRO A 106 -13.15 -9.61 -1.89
C PRO A 106 -13.50 -8.44 -0.96
N ASP A 107 -13.19 -8.53 0.32
CA ASP A 107 -13.52 -7.48 1.28
C ASP A 107 -12.30 -6.76 1.84
N SER A 108 -11.12 -6.98 1.26
CA SER A 108 -9.89 -6.35 1.76
C SER A 108 -9.77 -4.90 1.28
N PRO A 109 -9.35 -3.99 2.17
CA PRO A 109 -9.15 -2.59 1.79
C PRO A 109 -7.97 -2.42 0.86
N ILE A 110 -8.05 -1.42 -0.01
CA ILE A 110 -7.04 -1.08 -1.01
C ILE A 110 -6.71 0.40 -0.90
N ILE A 111 -5.43 0.73 -0.90
CA ILE A 111 -4.95 2.11 -1.07
C ILE A 111 -4.13 2.15 -2.36
N ILE A 112 -4.40 3.14 -3.19
CA ILE A 112 -3.72 3.30 -4.47
C ILE A 112 -2.72 4.45 -4.38
N VAL A 113 -1.48 4.17 -4.74
CA VAL A 113 -0.39 5.16 -4.78
C VAL A 113 0.09 5.25 -6.22
N VAL A 114 -0.01 6.44 -6.80
CA VAL A 114 0.47 6.70 -8.16
C VAL A 114 1.77 7.46 -8.05
N ASN A 115 2.89 6.76 -8.26
CA ASN A 115 4.22 7.34 -8.18
C ASN A 115 4.62 8.00 -9.50
N ARG A 116 5.63 8.85 -9.46
CA ARG A 116 6.17 9.63 -10.60
C ARG A 116 5.17 10.61 -11.17
N ILE A 117 4.34 11.19 -10.29
CA ILE A 117 3.37 12.20 -10.73
C ILE A 117 4.05 13.42 -11.33
N GLU A 118 5.29 13.72 -10.94
CA GLU A 118 6.09 14.82 -11.50
C GLU A 118 6.39 14.63 -12.98
N GLU A 119 6.35 13.39 -13.47
CA GLU A 119 6.59 13.09 -14.88
C GLU A 119 5.29 13.09 -15.71
N ASN A 120 4.13 13.03 -15.06
CA ASN A 120 2.84 13.08 -15.72
C ASN A 120 1.79 13.71 -14.81
N PRO A 121 1.85 15.04 -14.61
CA PRO A 121 0.94 15.72 -13.67
C PRO A 121 -0.54 15.62 -14.03
N SER A 122 -0.86 15.33 -15.28
CA SER A 122 -2.25 15.21 -15.74
C SER A 122 -2.83 13.81 -15.63
N TYR A 123 -2.12 12.88 -14.99
CA TYR A 123 -2.60 11.53 -14.79
C TYR A 123 -3.97 11.50 -14.10
N GLU A 124 -4.90 10.70 -14.65
CA GLU A 124 -6.26 10.54 -14.11
C GLU A 124 -6.70 9.09 -14.15
N MET A 125 -7.46 8.66 -13.16
CA MET A 125 -7.97 7.28 -13.09
C MET A 125 -9.48 7.18 -12.81
N GLY A 126 -10.18 8.29 -12.61
CA GLY A 126 -11.60 8.26 -12.27
C GLY A 126 -11.85 7.73 -10.86
N VAL A 127 -11.30 8.40 -9.85
CA VAL A 127 -11.35 7.95 -8.45
C VAL A 127 -12.78 7.72 -7.97
N LYS A 128 -13.71 8.63 -8.28
CA LYS A 128 -15.10 8.53 -7.86
C LYS A 128 -15.76 7.27 -8.42
N ARG A 129 -15.52 6.97 -9.69
CA ARG A 129 -16.04 5.75 -10.34
C ARG A 129 -15.49 4.51 -9.64
N LEU A 130 -14.20 4.49 -9.35
CA LEU A 130 -13.57 3.35 -8.68
C LEU A 130 -14.16 3.12 -7.28
N GLN A 131 -14.38 4.18 -6.53
CA GLN A 131 -14.96 4.09 -5.19
C GLN A 131 -16.41 3.61 -5.22
N GLU A 132 -17.18 4.02 -6.21
CA GLU A 132 -18.58 3.61 -6.36
C GLU A 132 -18.71 2.18 -6.90
N THR A 133 -17.78 1.75 -7.75
CA THR A 133 -17.82 0.43 -8.39
C THR A 133 -17.33 -0.69 -7.46
N HIS A 134 -16.31 -0.42 -6.64
CA HIS A 134 -15.64 -1.44 -5.83
C HIS A 134 -15.98 -1.27 -4.36
N LYS A 135 -16.98 -2.03 -3.92
CA LYS A 135 -17.49 -1.96 -2.55
C LYS A 135 -17.37 -3.30 -1.85
N ASP A 136 -17.26 -3.24 -0.52
CA ASP A 136 -17.27 -4.43 0.31
C ASP A 136 -18.73 -4.92 0.55
N LYS A 137 -18.88 -6.00 1.33
CA LYS A 137 -20.19 -6.58 1.64
C LYS A 137 -21.13 -5.62 2.37
N ASP A 138 -20.59 -4.61 3.05
CA ASP A 138 -21.38 -3.63 3.80
C ASP A 138 -21.69 -2.37 3.00
N GLY A 139 -21.31 -2.33 1.72
CA GLY A 139 -21.54 -1.20 0.83
C GLY A 139 -20.54 -0.08 0.94
N ASN A 140 -19.46 -0.27 1.69
CA ASN A 140 -18.38 0.71 1.81
C ASN A 140 -17.34 0.52 0.69
N SER A 141 -16.75 1.63 0.24
CA SER A 141 -15.72 1.54 -0.79
C SER A 141 -14.53 0.71 -0.31
N LEU A 142 -14.05 -0.19 -1.16
CA LEU A 142 -12.80 -0.91 -0.93
C LEU A 142 -11.59 0.01 -1.06
N ILE A 143 -11.70 1.06 -1.87
CA ILE A 143 -10.63 2.03 -2.11
C ILE A 143 -10.64 3.06 -0.98
N LYS A 144 -9.71 2.93 -0.05
CA LYS A 144 -9.65 3.79 1.15
C LYS A 144 -8.88 5.09 0.92
N GLY A 145 -8.16 5.20 -0.18
CA GLY A 145 -7.44 6.41 -0.54
C GLY A 145 -6.74 6.26 -1.87
N VAL A 146 -6.53 7.39 -2.53
CA VAL A 146 -5.75 7.48 -3.78
C VAL A 146 -4.81 8.66 -3.63
N PHE A 147 -3.50 8.41 -3.79
CA PHE A 147 -2.47 9.42 -3.60
C PHE A 147 -1.58 9.52 -4.83
N LYS A 148 -1.51 10.70 -5.42
CA LYS A 148 -0.59 10.99 -6.53
C LYS A 148 0.68 11.55 -5.93
N VAL A 149 1.77 10.80 -6.01
CA VAL A 149 3.00 11.10 -5.26
C VAL A 149 4.23 11.14 -6.16
N SER A 150 5.28 11.74 -5.63
CA SER A 150 6.62 11.62 -6.16
C SER A 150 7.56 11.23 -5.02
N LEU A 151 8.01 9.99 -5.03
CA LEU A 151 9.00 9.53 -4.05
C LEU A 151 10.33 10.24 -4.26
N LEU A 152 10.69 10.52 -5.51
CA LEU A 152 11.92 11.25 -5.80
C LEU A 152 11.88 12.67 -5.23
N LYS A 153 10.87 13.45 -5.58
CA LYS A 153 10.76 14.84 -5.14
C LYS A 153 10.45 14.97 -3.65
N GLY A 154 9.60 14.11 -3.12
CA GLY A 154 9.17 14.19 -1.73
C GLY A 154 10.11 13.54 -0.74
N HIS A 155 10.65 12.36 -1.06
CA HIS A 155 11.48 11.60 -0.13
C HIS A 155 12.98 11.88 -0.31
N LYS A 156 13.47 11.97 -1.56
CA LYS A 156 14.87 12.26 -1.83
C LYS A 156 15.17 13.76 -1.75
N ASP A 157 14.41 14.56 -2.49
CA ASP A 157 14.68 16.00 -2.64
C ASP A 157 14.04 16.84 -1.54
N LEU A 158 13.16 16.24 -0.73
CA LEU A 158 12.45 16.90 0.39
C LEU A 158 11.68 18.15 -0.05
N ASN A 159 11.15 18.15 -1.29
CA ASN A 159 10.30 19.24 -1.75
C ASN A 159 9.03 19.29 -0.89
N PRO A 160 8.71 20.44 -0.25
CA PRO A 160 7.63 20.50 0.73
C PRO A 160 6.26 20.07 0.21
N SER A 161 5.90 20.41 -1.01
CA SER A 161 4.60 20.06 -1.59
C SER A 161 4.46 18.56 -1.77
N TYR A 162 5.49 17.90 -2.29
CA TYR A 162 5.49 16.46 -2.50
C TYR A 162 5.65 15.69 -1.19
N PHE A 163 6.46 16.21 -0.29
CA PHE A 163 6.63 15.62 1.05
C PHE A 163 5.30 15.61 1.81
N SER A 164 4.54 16.70 1.75
CA SER A 164 3.24 16.80 2.41
C SER A 164 2.28 15.69 1.95
N ILE A 165 2.25 15.40 0.65
CA ILE A 165 1.39 14.34 0.09
C ILE A 165 1.85 12.96 0.59
N LEU A 166 3.18 12.74 0.67
CA LEU A 166 3.71 11.48 1.21
C LEU A 166 3.31 11.27 2.67
N GLU A 167 3.33 12.33 3.47
CA GLU A 167 2.90 12.25 4.87
C GLU A 167 1.40 11.97 4.98
N GLU A 168 0.57 12.59 4.15
CA GLU A 168 -0.87 12.29 4.09
C GLU A 168 -1.12 10.83 3.73
N MET A 169 -0.40 10.33 2.74
CA MET A 169 -0.46 8.93 2.32
C MET A 169 -0.09 7.99 3.49
N LYS A 170 1.02 8.27 4.16
CA LYS A 170 1.48 7.46 5.29
C LYS A 170 0.44 7.43 6.40
N GLN A 171 -0.14 8.59 6.73
CA GLN A 171 -1.20 8.66 7.74
C GLN A 171 -2.43 7.85 7.34
N ALA A 172 -2.84 7.90 6.08
CA ALA A 172 -3.97 7.12 5.59
C ALA A 172 -3.71 5.62 5.67
N ILE A 173 -2.48 5.18 5.35
CA ILE A 173 -2.08 3.79 5.48
C ILE A 173 -2.12 3.34 6.93
N GLN A 174 -1.56 4.14 7.85
CA GLN A 174 -1.57 3.85 9.28
C GLN A 174 -3.00 3.75 9.81
N LYS A 175 -3.83 4.73 9.48
CA LYS A 175 -5.23 4.76 9.91
C LYS A 175 -5.99 3.51 9.45
N THR A 176 -5.84 3.16 8.18
CA THR A 176 -6.51 1.98 7.63
C THR A 176 -6.06 0.69 8.31
N LEU A 177 -4.76 0.54 8.55
CA LEU A 177 -4.21 -0.63 9.25
C LEU A 177 -4.73 -0.73 10.68
N LEU A 178 -4.76 0.39 11.40
CA LEU A 178 -5.18 0.41 12.80
C LEU A 178 -6.69 0.25 12.98
N GLU A 179 -7.49 0.51 11.96
CA GLU A 179 -8.93 0.32 11.97
C GLU A 179 -9.36 -1.11 11.63
N MET A 180 -8.42 -1.99 11.27
CA MET A 180 -8.75 -3.38 10.95
C MET A 180 -9.22 -4.15 12.20
N PRO A 181 -10.29 -4.96 12.07
CA PRO A 181 -10.92 -5.58 13.24
C PRO A 181 -10.00 -6.44 14.10
N HIS A 182 -9.04 -7.15 13.50
CA HIS A 182 -8.14 -8.04 14.24
C HIS A 182 -7.11 -7.33 15.10
N ILE A 183 -6.78 -6.07 14.80
CA ILE A 183 -5.80 -5.28 15.55
C ILE A 183 -6.30 -4.96 16.96
N HIS A 184 -7.62 -4.89 17.15
CA HIS A 184 -8.23 -4.53 18.43
C HIS A 184 -8.76 -5.72 19.21
N ARG A 185 -8.42 -6.95 18.82
CA ARG A 185 -8.82 -8.14 19.54
C ARG A 185 -7.94 -8.34 20.77
N SER A 186 -8.57 -8.33 21.90
CA SER A 186 -7.98 -8.71 23.17
C SER A 186 -7.81 -10.24 23.28
#